data_c66fa6f3f7be48e9dd97714899925d18
#
_entry.id   c66fa6f3f7be48e9dd97714899925d18
#
_cell.length_a   1.000
_cell.length_b   1.000
_cell.length_c   1.000
_cell.angle_alpha   90.00
_cell.angle_beta   90.00
_cell.angle_gamma   90.00
#
_symmetry.space_group_name_H-M   'P 1'
#
loop_
_entity.id
_entity.type
_entity.pdbx_description
1 polymer ?
#
loop_
_entity_poly.entity_id
_entity_poly.type
_entity_poly.pdbx_seq_one_letter_code
_entity_poly.pdbx_strand_id
1 'polypeptide(L)'
;MAEEKKMSAVPHNLVLEDRRLLTVSGVSDVDSFDEETVVVFTDLGELTVRGSNLHINRLSVEVGELTVEGNISALIYSQEPMQKGGFFSRVFR
;
A
#
# COMPACT_ATOMS: atom_id res chain seq x y z
N MET A 1 8.15 -15.61 -19.86
CA MET A 1 8.47 -15.12 -19.18
C MET A 1 7.73 -14.19 -18.48
N ALA A 2 8.08 -13.81 -17.71
CA ALA A 2 7.39 -13.02 -16.92
C ALA A 2 6.75 -11.90 -17.52
N GLU A 3 7.15 -11.51 -18.52
CA GLU A 3 6.62 -10.40 -19.02
C GLU A 3 5.24 -10.44 -19.30
N GLU A 4 4.76 -11.44 -19.68
CA GLU A 4 3.45 -11.42 -20.04
C GLU A 4 2.59 -11.01 -18.99
N LYS A 5 2.79 -11.37 -17.86
CA LYS A 5 1.93 -11.05 -16.91
C LYS A 5 1.96 -9.67 -16.68
N LYS A 6 2.91 -9.05 -16.92
CA LYS A 6 2.98 -7.78 -16.56
C LYS A 6 2.34 -6.89 -17.46
N MET A 7 1.96 -7.27 -18.53
CA MET A 7 1.39 -6.39 -19.36
C MET A 7 0.21 -5.84 -18.79
N SER A 8 -0.49 -6.49 -18.02
CA SER A 8 -1.68 -5.92 -17.50
C SER A 8 -1.39 -5.21 -16.22
N ALA A 9 -0.29 -5.44 -15.63
CA ALA A 9 -0.05 -4.89 -14.32
C ALA A 9 0.96 -3.79 -14.34
N VAL A 10 0.73 -2.79 -13.58
CA VAL A 10 1.68 -1.71 -13.44
C VAL A 10 2.67 -2.13 -12.37
N PRO A 11 3.94 -1.95 -12.57
CA PRO A 11 4.92 -2.35 -11.58
C PRO A 11 4.66 -1.64 -10.26
N HIS A 12 4.95 -2.32 -9.18
CA HIS A 12 4.74 -1.75 -7.86
C HIS A 12 5.97 -0.98 -7.45
N ASN A 13 5.81 0.32 -7.26
CA ASN A 13 6.90 1.17 -6.85
C ASN A 13 6.42 2.13 -5.78
N LEU A 14 7.32 2.56 -4.94
CA LEU A 14 7.04 3.55 -3.93
C LEU A 14 8.01 4.69 -4.07
N VAL A 15 7.51 5.90 -3.99
CA VAL A 15 8.39 7.07 -3.97
C VAL A 15 7.93 7.91 -2.78
N LEU A 16 8.79 8.10 -1.81
CA LEU A 16 8.46 8.89 -0.64
C LEU A 16 9.36 10.11 -0.61
N GLU A 17 8.75 11.30 -0.66
CA GLU A 17 9.50 12.53 -0.67
C GLU A 17 9.30 13.27 0.62
N ASP A 18 10.38 13.57 1.30
CA ASP A 18 10.37 14.35 2.53
C ASP A 18 9.44 13.78 3.58
N ARG A 19 9.15 12.50 3.50
CA ARG A 19 8.22 11.85 4.43
C ARG A 19 6.86 12.51 4.43
N ARG A 20 6.53 13.23 3.37
CA ARG A 20 5.27 13.93 3.32
C ARG A 20 4.44 13.59 2.11
N LEU A 21 5.05 13.14 1.06
CA LEU A 21 4.30 12.80 -0.14
C LEU A 21 4.72 11.42 -0.59
N LEU A 22 3.78 10.50 -0.58
CA LEU A 22 4.04 9.13 -0.97
C LEU A 22 3.28 8.82 -2.23
N THR A 23 3.97 8.32 -3.24
CA THR A 23 3.34 7.89 -4.46
C THR A 23 3.55 6.40 -4.59
N VAL A 24 2.48 5.65 -4.79
CA VAL A 24 2.54 4.21 -4.88
C VAL A 24 1.94 3.79 -6.21
N SER A 25 2.64 2.92 -6.95
CA SER A 25 2.08 2.37 -8.16
C SER A 25 1.90 0.87 -7.96
N GLY A 26 1.14 0.24 -8.81
CA GLY A 26 0.89 -1.18 -8.67
C GLY A 26 -0.12 -1.50 -7.59
N VAL A 27 -1.04 -0.58 -7.31
CA VAL A 27 -2.04 -0.75 -6.27
C VAL A 27 -3.23 -1.46 -6.89
N SER A 28 -3.70 -2.53 -6.25
CA SER A 28 -4.86 -3.25 -6.72
C SER A 28 -6.14 -2.67 -6.14
N ASP A 29 -6.08 -2.24 -4.91
CA ASP A 29 -7.28 -1.76 -4.26
C ASP A 29 -6.88 -1.09 -2.95
N VAL A 30 -7.81 -0.37 -2.36
CA VAL A 30 -7.59 0.25 -1.07
C VAL A 30 -8.49 -0.46 -0.08
N ASP A 31 -7.90 -0.96 0.99
CA ASP A 31 -8.65 -1.67 2.00
C ASP A 31 -9.32 -0.69 2.96
N SER A 32 -8.57 0.24 3.46
CA SER A 32 -9.12 1.22 4.39
C SER A 32 -8.17 2.37 4.52
N PHE A 33 -8.66 3.49 5.03
CA PHE A 33 -7.77 4.60 5.29
C PHE A 33 -8.40 5.54 6.30
N ASP A 34 -7.56 6.18 7.07
CA ASP A 34 -7.97 7.25 7.93
C ASP A 34 -6.76 8.15 8.11
N GLU A 35 -6.80 9.08 9.02
CA GLU A 35 -5.73 10.05 9.14
C GLU A 35 -4.44 9.49 9.70
N GLU A 36 -4.48 8.29 10.22
CA GLU A 36 -3.28 7.71 10.79
C GLU A 36 -2.84 6.45 10.09
N THR A 37 -3.68 5.85 9.30
CA THR A 37 -3.35 4.59 8.65
C THR A 37 -4.04 4.47 7.30
N VAL A 38 -3.28 4.06 6.29
CA VAL A 38 -3.84 3.76 4.98
C VAL A 38 -3.38 2.36 4.63
N VAL A 39 -4.30 1.48 4.29
CA VAL A 39 -3.98 0.10 3.97
C VAL A 39 -4.41 -0.18 2.54
N VAL A 40 -3.48 -0.62 1.72
CA VAL A 40 -3.78 -0.89 0.33
C VAL A 40 -3.26 -2.27 -0.06
N PHE A 41 -3.84 -2.83 -1.09
CA PHE A 41 -3.41 -4.12 -1.59
C PHE A 41 -2.59 -3.92 -2.85
N THR A 42 -1.51 -4.67 -2.96
CA THR A 42 -0.67 -4.64 -4.15
C THR A 42 -0.41 -6.07 -4.57
N ASP A 43 0.17 -6.26 -5.73
CA ASP A 43 0.50 -7.60 -6.16
C ASP A 43 1.57 -8.22 -5.30
N LEU A 44 2.30 -7.43 -4.54
CA LEU A 44 3.37 -7.94 -3.72
C LEU A 44 2.99 -8.01 -2.25
N GLY A 45 1.74 -7.83 -1.94
CA GLY A 45 1.29 -7.93 -0.55
C GLY A 45 0.51 -6.72 -0.13
N GLU A 46 0.14 -6.69 1.13
CA GLU A 46 -0.62 -5.60 1.68
C GLU A 46 0.34 -4.55 2.21
N LEU A 47 0.12 -3.31 1.85
CA LEU A 47 0.99 -2.24 2.29
C LEU A 47 0.23 -1.36 3.27
N THR A 48 0.80 -1.14 4.44
CA THR A 48 0.22 -0.26 5.44
C THR A 48 1.09 0.98 5.57
N VAL A 49 0.48 2.14 5.42
CA VAL A 49 1.16 3.42 5.56
C VAL A 49 0.69 4.00 6.86
N ARG A 50 1.60 4.36 7.75
CA ARG A 50 1.22 4.92 9.04
C ARG A 50 1.83 6.28 9.23
N GLY A 51 1.12 7.12 9.93
CA GLY A 51 1.61 8.47 10.16
C GLY A 51 0.57 9.31 10.85
N SER A 52 0.55 10.59 10.56
CA SER A 52 -0.44 11.47 11.12
C SER A 52 -0.87 12.45 10.05
N ASN A 53 -2.11 12.88 10.15
CA ASN A 53 -2.69 13.80 9.18
C ASN A 53 -2.58 13.25 7.77
N LEU A 54 -2.74 11.96 7.62
CA LEU A 54 -2.65 11.36 6.30
C LEU A 54 -3.93 11.57 5.54
N HIS A 55 -3.82 11.80 4.25
CA HIS A 55 -5.00 11.83 3.44
C HIS A 55 -4.62 11.42 2.02
N ILE A 56 -5.57 10.86 1.30
CA ILE A 56 -5.32 10.41 -0.03
C ILE A 56 -5.52 11.59 -0.95
N ASN A 57 -4.47 11.95 -1.65
CA ASN A 57 -4.51 13.06 -2.54
C ASN A 57 -5.01 12.62 -3.90
N ARG A 58 -4.67 11.41 -4.31
CA ARG A 58 -5.07 10.93 -5.59
C ARG A 58 -5.16 9.43 -5.57
N LEU A 59 -6.18 8.88 -6.16
CA LEU A 59 -6.33 7.45 -6.23
C LEU A 59 -6.91 7.10 -7.58
N SER A 60 -6.24 6.23 -8.30
CA SER A 60 -6.73 5.75 -9.56
C SER A 60 -6.55 4.25 -9.60
N VAL A 61 -7.60 3.50 -9.33
CA VAL A 61 -7.50 2.08 -9.29
C VAL A 61 -7.29 1.53 -10.70
N GLU A 62 -7.83 2.19 -11.69
CA GLU A 62 -7.64 1.72 -13.03
C GLU A 62 -6.19 1.73 -13.45
N VAL A 63 -5.47 2.73 -13.02
CA VAL A 63 -4.07 2.84 -13.35
C VAL A 63 -3.23 2.20 -12.27
N GLY A 64 -3.78 1.98 -11.10
CA GLY A 64 -3.04 1.40 -10.01
C GLY A 64 -2.15 2.39 -9.30
N GLU A 65 -2.58 3.65 -9.21
CA GLU A 65 -1.76 4.66 -8.57
C GLU A 65 -2.45 5.28 -7.38
N LEU A 66 -1.68 5.57 -6.35
CA LEU A 66 -2.18 6.18 -5.14
C LEU A 66 -1.18 7.20 -4.66
N THR A 67 -1.66 8.37 -4.27
CA THR A 67 -0.79 9.38 -3.68
C THR A 67 -1.35 9.76 -2.32
N VAL A 68 -0.51 9.68 -1.30
CA VAL A 68 -0.89 9.96 0.07
C VAL A 68 -0.04 11.11 0.57
N GLU A 69 -0.66 12.06 1.24
CA GLU A 69 0.05 13.18 1.82
C GLU A 69 -0.13 13.18 3.31
N GLY A 70 0.84 13.71 4.03
CA GLY A 70 0.79 13.80 5.48
C GLY A 70 2.14 13.55 6.08
N ASN A 71 2.19 13.33 7.37
CA ASN A 71 3.45 13.00 8.00
C ASN A 71 3.55 11.49 8.04
N ILE A 72 4.41 10.91 7.23
CA ILE A 72 4.50 9.47 7.09
C ILE A 72 5.59 8.94 8.00
N SER A 73 5.24 8.03 8.89
CA SER A 73 6.20 7.51 9.84
C SER A 73 6.61 6.08 9.57
N ALA A 74 5.79 5.30 8.88
CA ALA A 74 6.14 3.91 8.64
C ALA A 74 5.47 3.36 7.41
N LEU A 75 6.15 2.44 6.73
CA LEU A 75 5.61 1.73 5.59
C LEU A 75 5.86 0.27 5.89
N ILE A 76 4.81 -0.53 5.94
CA ILE A 76 4.91 -1.91 6.36
C ILE A 76 4.23 -2.81 5.37
N TYR A 77 4.92 -3.86 4.93
CA TYR A 77 4.33 -4.84 4.06
C TYR A 77 3.94 -6.06 4.86
N SER A 78 2.79 -6.63 4.54
CA SER A 78 2.34 -7.87 5.11
C SER A 78 2.04 -8.81 3.97
N GLN A 79 2.60 -9.98 4.02
CA GLN A 79 2.46 -10.86 2.94
C GLN A 79 1.30 -11.78 3.00
N GLU A 80 0.70 -11.94 4.08
CA GLU A 80 -0.42 -12.82 4.19
C GLU A 80 -1.56 -12.18 4.82
N PRO A 81 -2.05 -11.20 4.22
CA PRO A 81 -3.12 -10.45 4.81
C PRO A 81 -4.35 -11.25 5.07
N MET A 82 -4.68 -12.13 4.20
CA MET A 82 -5.87 -12.79 4.40
C MET A 82 -5.83 -13.83 5.42
N GLN A 83 -4.72 -14.15 5.93
CA GLN A 83 -4.70 -15.16 6.91
C GLN A 83 -5.31 -14.71 8.14
N LYS A 84 -5.69 -13.55 8.17
CA LYS A 84 -6.31 -13.07 9.33
C LYS A 84 -5.89 -13.60 10.59
N GLY A 85 -6.71 -14.24 11.25
CA GLY A 85 -6.42 -14.68 12.58
C GLY A 85 -5.17 -15.47 12.71
N GLY A 86 -5.01 -16.38 11.85
CA GLY A 86 -3.86 -17.22 11.95
C GLY A 86 -2.59 -16.45 11.79
N PHE A 87 -2.62 -15.52 10.89
CA PHE A 87 -1.44 -14.74 10.66
C PHE A 87 -1.08 -13.95 11.91
N PHE A 88 -2.04 -13.32 12.51
CA PHE A 88 -1.74 -12.56 13.67
C PHE A 88 -1.27 -13.42 14.79
N SER A 89 -1.77 -14.59 14.91
CA SER A 89 -1.33 -15.43 15.96
C SER A 89 0.13 -15.71 15.83
N ARG A 90 0.59 -15.95 14.61
CA ARG A 90 1.95 -16.23 14.46
C ARG A 90 2.80 -15.06 14.72
N VAL A 91 2.36 -13.93 14.31
CA VAL A 91 3.15 -12.77 14.49
C VAL A 91 3.35 -12.45 15.93
N PHE A 92 2.35 -12.64 16.70
CA PHE A 92 2.53 -12.36 18.07
C PHE A 92 3.11 -13.42 18.87
N ARG A 93 3.34 -14.51 18.33
CA ARG A 93 3.85 -15.55 19.09
C ARG A 93 5.13 -15.52 19.16
#